data_f4713c2518e3234b8b52de1b3ca92c2a
#
_entry.id   f4713c2518e3234b8b52de1b3ca92c2a
#
_cell.length_a   1.000
_cell.length_b   1.000
_cell.length_c   1.000
_cell.angle_alpha   90.00
_cell.angle_beta   90.00
_cell.angle_gamma   90.00
#
_symmetry.space_group_name_H-M   'P 1'
#
loop_
_entity.id
_entity.type
_entity.pdbx_description
1 polymer ?
#
loop_
_entity_poly.entity_id
_entity_poly.type
_entity_poly.pdbx_seq_one_letter_code
_entity_poly.pdbx_strand_id
1 'polypeptide(L)'
;MRNVRVYEEAWPLHTPFVIARGSRSEAKVVVVELEEDGVNGVGECTPYPRYGESIASVMAQVMAIGEQLEAGLTREQLQRLLPAGAARNAIDCALWDLQARREGKTLAQLLGVALPDRVITAQTVVIGTPDQMAASAAALWQAGAQLLKVKLDDRLISERLIAIRQAAPEATLIVDANESWHSEGLAARCQLLADLGVAMLEQPLPADDDSALENFVHPLPICADESCHTRESLPRLRGRYEMVNIKLDKTGGLTEALALAGEAERQGFERMLGCMLCTSRGIAAALPLAPLARFADLDGPTWLAVDVEPALRFSTGVLHL
;
A
#
# COMPACT_ATOMS: atom_id res chain seq x y z
N MET A 1 12.09 24.53 20.02
CA MET A 1 11.15 23.54 20.62
C MET A 1 10.18 23.18 19.51
N ARG A 2 9.88 21.93 19.33
CA ARG A 2 8.98 21.45 18.28
C ARG A 2 7.54 21.43 18.80
N ASN A 3 6.59 21.97 18.04
CA ASN A 3 5.17 21.81 18.32
C ASN A 3 4.65 20.55 17.64
N VAL A 4 3.77 19.82 18.32
CA VAL A 4 3.19 18.57 17.83
C VAL A 4 1.68 18.67 17.82
N ARG A 5 1.06 18.36 16.70
CA ARG A 5 -0.40 18.25 16.56
C ARG A 5 -0.74 16.87 15.99
N VAL A 6 -1.77 16.26 16.52
CA VAL A 6 -2.33 15.01 16.02
C VAL A 6 -3.84 15.14 15.94
N TYR A 7 -4.42 14.72 14.80
CA TYR A 7 -5.87 14.81 14.58
C TYR A 7 -6.34 13.79 13.55
N GLU A 8 -7.64 13.50 13.58
CA GLU A 8 -8.33 12.68 12.60
C GLU A 8 -8.84 13.53 11.44
N GLU A 9 -8.77 12.99 10.23
CA GLU A 9 -9.50 13.47 9.06
C GLU A 9 -10.34 12.33 8.47
N ALA A 10 -11.52 12.67 7.93
CA ALA A 10 -12.42 11.75 7.25
C ALA A 10 -12.69 12.25 5.83
N TRP A 11 -12.39 11.43 4.84
CA TRP A 11 -12.47 11.75 3.43
C TRP A 11 -13.53 10.86 2.77
N PRO A 12 -14.68 11.41 2.33
CA PRO A 12 -15.71 10.64 1.64
C PRO A 12 -15.18 10.02 0.34
N LEU A 13 -15.62 8.79 0.05
CA LEU A 13 -15.35 8.14 -1.23
C LEU A 13 -16.46 8.48 -2.22
N HIS A 14 -16.13 8.63 -3.52
CA HIS A 14 -17.15 8.83 -4.56
C HIS A 14 -17.94 7.54 -4.86
N THR A 15 -17.37 6.36 -4.57
CA THR A 15 -18.06 5.06 -4.64
C THR A 15 -17.58 4.16 -3.50
N PRO A 16 -18.41 3.21 -3.01
CA PRO A 16 -17.97 2.28 -1.98
C PRO A 16 -16.78 1.43 -2.44
N PHE A 17 -15.76 1.32 -1.60
CA PHE A 17 -14.61 0.45 -1.80
C PHE A 17 -14.87 -0.92 -1.19
N VAL A 18 -15.03 -1.96 -2.03
CA VAL A 18 -15.44 -3.32 -1.62
C VAL A 18 -14.28 -4.30 -1.80
N ILE A 19 -13.88 -4.94 -0.69
CA ILE A 19 -12.89 -6.02 -0.66
C ILE A 19 -13.46 -7.24 0.07
N ALA A 20 -12.73 -8.37 0.10
CA ALA A 20 -13.18 -9.59 0.77
C ALA A 20 -13.56 -9.39 2.25
N ARG A 21 -12.93 -8.42 2.94
CA ARG A 21 -13.17 -8.11 4.37
C ARG A 21 -14.27 -7.07 4.63
N GLY A 22 -14.93 -6.53 3.62
CA GLY A 22 -16.03 -5.58 3.81
C GLY A 22 -16.03 -4.41 2.84
N SER A 23 -16.82 -3.39 3.16
CA SER A 23 -17.01 -2.18 2.35
C SER A 23 -16.75 -0.93 3.17
N ARG A 24 -16.20 0.11 2.55
CA ARG A 24 -15.97 1.43 3.14
C ARG A 24 -16.55 2.51 2.23
N SER A 25 -17.13 3.56 2.83
CA SER A 25 -17.64 4.75 2.14
C SER A 25 -16.82 6.01 2.44
N GLU A 26 -15.84 5.91 3.33
CA GLU A 26 -14.92 6.99 3.70
C GLU A 26 -13.53 6.43 4.00
N ALA A 27 -12.50 7.23 3.76
CA ALA A 27 -11.14 7.01 4.23
C ALA A 27 -10.93 7.83 5.52
N LYS A 28 -10.61 7.16 6.62
CA LYS A 28 -10.25 7.81 7.89
C LYS A 28 -8.76 7.72 8.10
N VAL A 29 -8.12 8.86 8.30
CA VAL A 29 -6.68 8.98 8.48
C VAL A 29 -6.35 9.71 9.77
N VAL A 30 -5.18 9.43 10.32
CA VAL A 30 -4.59 10.23 11.40
C VAL A 30 -3.44 11.04 10.81
N VAL A 31 -3.44 12.33 11.08
CA VAL A 31 -2.43 13.28 10.63
C VAL A 31 -1.59 13.71 11.82
N VAL A 32 -0.28 13.73 11.62
CA VAL A 32 0.70 14.30 12.55
C VAL A 32 1.37 15.49 11.89
N GLU A 33 1.32 16.63 12.55
CA GLU A 33 2.05 17.85 12.16
C GLU A 33 3.14 18.14 13.19
N LEU A 34 4.33 18.41 12.69
CA LEU A 34 5.50 18.80 13.46
C LEU A 34 5.93 20.18 12.98
N GLU A 35 5.88 21.18 13.85
CA GLU A 35 6.37 22.53 13.53
C GLU A 35 7.64 22.81 14.33
N GLU A 36 8.71 23.22 13.66
CA GLU A 36 9.99 23.56 14.27
C GLU A 36 10.61 24.74 13.52
N ASP A 37 10.91 25.83 14.26
CA ASP A 37 11.50 27.07 13.72
C ASP A 37 10.70 27.68 12.55
N GLY A 38 9.37 27.60 12.61
CA GLY A 38 8.46 28.12 11.58
C GLY A 38 8.33 27.23 10.32
N VAL A 39 8.91 26.03 10.34
CA VAL A 39 8.76 25.03 9.27
C VAL A 39 7.86 23.90 9.74
N ASN A 40 6.86 23.55 8.93
CA ASN A 40 5.95 22.44 9.20
C ASN A 40 6.33 21.20 8.41
N GLY A 41 6.37 20.04 9.07
CA GLY A 41 6.39 18.73 8.46
C GLY A 41 5.10 17.98 8.75
N VAL A 42 4.55 17.29 7.77
CA VAL A 42 3.25 16.62 7.87
C VAL A 42 3.38 15.15 7.46
N GLY A 43 2.81 14.26 8.26
CA GLY A 43 2.68 12.83 7.94
C GLY A 43 1.26 12.36 8.16
N GLU A 44 0.87 11.37 7.37
CA GLU A 44 -0.46 10.77 7.40
C GLU A 44 -0.34 9.27 7.55
N CYS A 45 -1.28 8.64 8.23
CA CYS A 45 -1.42 7.19 8.27
C CYS A 45 -2.88 6.76 8.23
N THR A 46 -3.09 5.52 7.80
CA THR A 46 -4.40 4.87 7.82
C THR A 46 -4.39 3.73 8.84
N PRO A 47 -4.95 3.93 10.06
CA PRO A 47 -5.09 2.85 11.03
C PRO A 47 -5.89 1.68 10.45
N TYR A 48 -5.36 0.45 10.57
CA TYR A 48 -5.98 -0.69 9.93
C TYR A 48 -6.43 -1.76 10.97
N PRO A 49 -7.76 -2.01 11.09
CA PRO A 49 -8.30 -2.93 12.10
C PRO A 49 -7.75 -4.35 12.03
N ARG A 50 -7.34 -4.84 10.82
CA ARG A 50 -6.70 -6.15 10.64
C ARG A 50 -5.40 -6.27 11.45
N TYR A 51 -4.74 -5.14 11.73
CA TYR A 51 -3.50 -5.07 12.52
C TYR A 51 -3.76 -4.64 13.98
N GLY A 52 -5.03 -4.64 14.41
CA GLY A 52 -5.40 -4.23 15.78
C GLY A 52 -5.40 -2.72 16.00
N GLU A 53 -5.40 -1.92 14.94
CA GLU A 53 -5.33 -0.48 15.02
C GLU A 53 -6.71 0.18 14.86
N SER A 54 -6.86 1.30 15.53
CA SER A 54 -7.98 2.23 15.40
C SER A 54 -7.49 3.68 15.43
N ILE A 55 -8.30 4.63 14.97
CA ILE A 55 -7.99 6.06 15.09
C ILE A 55 -7.61 6.40 16.53
N ALA A 56 -8.41 5.99 17.50
CA ALA A 56 -8.17 6.28 18.91
C ALA A 56 -6.85 5.67 19.42
N SER A 57 -6.55 4.42 19.08
CA SER A 57 -5.31 3.76 19.53
C SER A 57 -4.07 4.39 18.92
N VAL A 58 -4.13 4.80 17.65
CA VAL A 58 -3.03 5.45 16.95
C VAL A 58 -2.79 6.85 17.51
N MET A 59 -3.85 7.65 17.69
CA MET A 59 -3.72 8.98 18.33
C MET A 59 -3.15 8.87 19.75
N ALA A 60 -3.59 7.88 20.52
CA ALA A 60 -3.07 7.66 21.88
C ALA A 60 -1.56 7.30 21.86
N GLN A 61 -1.10 6.50 20.90
CA GLN A 61 0.32 6.18 20.76
C GLN A 61 1.15 7.42 20.42
N VAL A 62 0.66 8.30 19.52
CA VAL A 62 1.33 9.56 19.18
C VAL A 62 1.41 10.48 20.41
N MET A 63 0.28 10.66 21.11
CA MET A 63 0.21 11.52 22.31
C MET A 63 1.11 11.01 23.44
N ALA A 64 1.25 9.70 23.62
CA ALA A 64 2.07 9.10 24.65
C ALA A 64 3.57 9.42 24.53
N ILE A 65 4.03 9.80 23.34
CA ILE A 65 5.42 10.22 23.10
C ILE A 65 5.54 11.71 22.72
N GLY A 66 4.49 12.49 23.00
CA GLY A 66 4.44 13.91 22.66
C GLY A 66 5.62 14.70 23.23
N GLU A 67 5.94 14.55 24.50
CA GLU A 67 7.08 15.22 25.15
C GLU A 67 8.42 14.88 24.47
N GLN A 68 8.63 13.62 24.07
CA GLN A 68 9.83 13.22 23.36
C GLN A 68 9.90 13.84 21.94
N LEU A 69 8.75 13.92 21.24
CA LEU A 69 8.65 14.60 19.96
C LEU A 69 8.98 16.10 20.08
N GLU A 70 8.42 16.78 21.09
CA GLU A 70 8.70 18.18 21.40
C GLU A 70 10.16 18.43 21.77
N ALA A 71 10.79 17.45 22.44
CA ALA A 71 12.21 17.49 22.78
C ALA A 71 13.15 17.18 21.60
N GLY A 72 12.61 16.91 20.40
CA GLY A 72 13.41 16.73 19.19
C GLY A 72 13.74 15.25 18.86
N LEU A 73 12.86 14.30 19.22
CA LEU A 73 13.01 12.89 18.88
C LEU A 73 13.42 12.71 17.41
N THR A 74 14.46 11.88 17.19
CA THR A 74 14.94 11.55 15.83
C THR A 74 14.22 10.34 15.24
N ARG A 75 14.33 10.14 13.92
CA ARG A 75 13.77 8.95 13.25
C ARG A 75 14.36 7.64 13.79
N GLU A 76 15.66 7.60 14.06
CA GLU A 76 16.35 6.42 14.59
C GLU A 76 15.87 6.07 16.01
N GLN A 77 15.61 7.08 16.83
CA GLN A 77 15.03 6.90 18.17
C GLN A 77 13.59 6.40 18.07
N LEU A 78 12.80 6.98 17.13
CA LEU A 78 11.42 6.59 16.86
C LEU A 78 11.30 5.11 16.51
N GLN A 79 12.20 4.58 15.64
CA GLN A 79 12.21 3.15 15.27
C GLN A 79 12.34 2.20 16.46
N ARG A 80 12.96 2.66 17.55
CA ARG A 80 13.15 1.88 18.78
C ARG A 80 12.05 2.10 19.81
N LEU A 81 11.38 3.24 19.72
CA LEU A 81 10.37 3.67 20.72
C LEU A 81 8.99 3.12 20.40
N LEU A 82 8.59 3.14 19.13
CA LEU A 82 7.29 2.63 18.68
C LEU A 82 7.44 1.40 17.78
N PRO A 83 6.53 0.42 17.89
CA PRO A 83 6.46 -0.69 16.98
C PRO A 83 6.13 -0.20 15.54
N ALA A 84 6.36 -1.05 14.54
CA ALA A 84 5.86 -0.81 13.19
C ALA A 84 4.32 -0.72 13.21
N GLY A 85 3.78 0.17 12.38
CA GLY A 85 2.35 0.42 12.29
C GLY A 85 2.03 1.89 12.01
N ALA A 86 0.75 2.21 12.00
CA ALA A 86 0.23 3.49 11.56
C ALA A 86 0.77 4.68 12.38
N ALA A 87 0.82 4.58 13.72
CA ALA A 87 1.32 5.67 14.55
C ALA A 87 2.76 6.06 14.21
N ARG A 88 3.65 5.06 14.11
CA ARG A 88 5.04 5.29 13.72
C ARG A 88 5.14 5.86 12.31
N ASN A 89 4.31 5.36 11.37
CA ASN A 89 4.26 5.86 9.99
C ASN A 89 3.99 7.37 9.94
N ALA A 90 2.92 7.85 10.57
CA ALA A 90 2.59 9.27 10.54
C ALA A 90 3.72 10.14 11.10
N ILE A 91 4.34 9.73 12.21
CA ILE A 91 5.44 10.48 12.83
C ILE A 91 6.70 10.43 11.96
N ASP A 92 7.08 9.25 11.47
CA ASP A 92 8.27 9.08 10.62
C ASP A 92 8.18 9.92 9.34
N CYS A 93 7.03 9.88 8.66
CA CYS A 93 6.78 10.68 7.47
C CYS A 93 6.77 12.17 7.77
N ALA A 94 6.19 12.61 8.91
CA ALA A 94 6.24 14.01 9.32
C ALA A 94 7.69 14.49 9.60
N LEU A 95 8.53 13.64 10.19
CA LEU A 95 9.95 13.95 10.42
C LEU A 95 10.74 14.03 9.10
N TRP A 96 10.42 13.18 8.13
CA TRP A 96 11.01 13.23 6.79
C TRP A 96 10.58 14.49 6.04
N ASP A 97 9.30 14.85 6.06
CA ASP A 97 8.77 16.06 5.42
C ASP A 97 9.35 17.33 6.06
N LEU A 98 9.43 17.36 7.41
CA LEU A 98 10.05 18.46 8.13
C LEU A 98 11.50 18.70 7.71
N GLN A 99 12.30 17.63 7.63
CA GLN A 99 13.68 17.74 7.19
C GLN A 99 13.78 18.20 5.74
N ALA A 100 12.98 17.62 4.83
CA ALA A 100 12.99 18.01 3.42
C ALA A 100 12.67 19.49 3.25
N ARG A 101 11.63 19.99 3.92
CA ARG A 101 11.25 21.41 3.88
C ARG A 101 12.29 22.34 4.49
N ARG A 102 12.93 21.96 5.59
CA ARG A 102 14.04 22.74 6.20
C ARG A 102 15.23 22.87 5.27
N GLU A 103 15.50 21.84 4.46
CA GLU A 103 16.59 21.85 3.45
C GLU A 103 16.16 22.45 2.10
N GLY A 104 14.90 22.87 1.93
CA GLY A 104 14.35 23.38 0.67
C GLY A 104 14.35 22.35 -0.45
N LYS A 105 14.21 21.06 -0.11
CA LYS A 105 14.25 19.92 -1.02
C LYS A 105 12.92 19.19 -1.05
N THR A 106 12.64 18.48 -2.15
CA THR A 106 11.64 17.41 -2.13
C THR A 106 12.20 16.19 -1.38
N LEU A 107 11.32 15.29 -0.93
CA LEU A 107 11.75 14.06 -0.25
C LEU A 107 12.66 13.19 -1.13
N ALA A 108 12.35 13.08 -2.43
CA ALA A 108 13.19 12.36 -3.38
C ALA A 108 14.59 12.99 -3.53
N GLN A 109 14.66 14.32 -3.61
CA GLN A 109 15.95 15.04 -3.64
C GLN A 109 16.75 14.84 -2.35
N LEU A 110 16.09 14.84 -1.20
CA LEU A 110 16.73 14.59 0.10
C LEU A 110 17.36 13.19 0.17
N LEU A 111 16.70 12.20 -0.43
CA LEU A 111 17.15 10.81 -0.49
C LEU A 111 18.10 10.52 -1.68
N GLY A 112 18.30 11.47 -2.60
CA GLY A 112 19.09 11.26 -3.80
C GLY A 112 18.44 10.30 -4.81
N VAL A 113 17.10 10.17 -4.78
CA VAL A 113 16.33 9.30 -5.67
C VAL A 113 15.86 10.08 -6.88
N ALA A 114 16.17 9.58 -8.08
CA ALA A 114 15.60 10.09 -9.32
C ALA A 114 14.21 9.51 -9.53
N LEU A 115 13.19 10.36 -9.49
CA LEU A 115 11.83 9.94 -9.81
C LEU A 115 11.61 10.00 -11.34
N PRO A 116 10.82 9.07 -11.90
CA PRO A 116 10.37 9.16 -13.29
C PRO A 116 9.31 10.27 -13.42
N ASP A 117 9.08 10.78 -14.63
CA ASP A 117 8.02 11.78 -14.88
C ASP A 117 6.61 11.25 -14.57
N ARG A 118 6.44 9.94 -14.58
CA ARG A 118 5.18 9.25 -14.31
C ARG A 118 5.41 7.87 -13.70
N VAL A 119 4.46 7.44 -12.87
CA VAL A 119 4.39 6.08 -12.32
C VAL A 119 3.13 5.41 -12.83
N ILE A 120 3.26 4.23 -13.47
CA ILE A 120 2.09 3.39 -13.77
C ILE A 120 1.59 2.82 -12.46
N THR A 121 0.34 3.11 -12.12
CA THR A 121 -0.30 2.61 -10.90
C THR A 121 -1.47 1.71 -11.24
N ALA A 122 -1.67 0.67 -10.45
CA ALA A 122 -2.83 -0.20 -10.58
C ALA A 122 -4.13 0.60 -10.45
N GLN A 123 -5.14 0.14 -11.19
CA GLN A 123 -6.52 0.57 -10.99
C GLN A 123 -7.32 -0.61 -10.46
N THR A 124 -8.01 -0.39 -9.34
CA THR A 124 -8.66 -1.48 -8.62
C THR A 124 -10.03 -1.81 -9.23
N VAL A 125 -10.21 -3.09 -9.58
CA VAL A 125 -11.50 -3.69 -9.90
C VAL A 125 -12.01 -4.37 -8.63
N VAL A 126 -13.02 -3.77 -7.99
CA VAL A 126 -13.60 -4.28 -6.74
C VAL A 126 -14.45 -5.53 -6.98
N ILE A 127 -14.70 -6.31 -5.90
CA ILE A 127 -15.51 -7.52 -5.97
C ILE A 127 -16.95 -7.19 -6.39
N GLY A 128 -17.45 -7.95 -7.36
CA GLY A 128 -18.81 -7.89 -7.90
C GLY A 128 -19.20 -9.17 -8.62
N THR A 129 -20.29 -9.14 -9.38
CA THR A 129 -20.61 -10.23 -10.31
C THR A 129 -19.60 -10.23 -11.47
N PRO A 130 -19.42 -11.36 -12.20
CA PRO A 130 -18.55 -11.40 -13.36
C PRO A 130 -18.82 -10.27 -14.37
N ASP A 131 -20.09 -9.98 -14.68
CA ASP A 131 -20.47 -8.92 -15.61
C ASP A 131 -20.13 -7.51 -15.09
N GLN A 132 -20.34 -7.26 -13.80
CA GLN A 132 -19.97 -5.98 -13.17
C GLN A 132 -18.46 -5.75 -13.20
N MET A 133 -17.68 -6.78 -12.87
CA MET A 133 -16.23 -6.71 -12.87
C MET A 133 -15.68 -6.56 -14.29
N ALA A 134 -16.25 -7.26 -15.27
CA ALA A 134 -15.91 -7.11 -16.68
C ALA A 134 -16.20 -5.70 -17.18
N ALA A 135 -17.38 -5.14 -16.88
CA ALA A 135 -17.74 -3.78 -17.23
C ALA A 135 -16.79 -2.73 -16.64
N SER A 136 -16.42 -2.90 -15.35
CA SER A 136 -15.43 -2.06 -14.69
C SER A 136 -14.05 -2.15 -15.35
N ALA A 137 -13.57 -3.38 -15.60
CA ALA A 137 -12.29 -3.61 -16.26
C ALA A 137 -12.26 -3.00 -17.68
N ALA A 138 -13.34 -3.18 -18.47
CA ALA A 138 -13.48 -2.57 -19.81
C ALA A 138 -13.40 -1.05 -19.73
N ALA A 139 -14.13 -0.43 -18.81
CA ALA A 139 -14.13 1.03 -18.65
C ALA A 139 -12.74 1.58 -18.29
N LEU A 140 -12.06 0.95 -17.34
CA LEU A 140 -10.69 1.31 -16.94
C LEU A 140 -9.69 1.12 -18.08
N TRP A 141 -9.77 -0.01 -18.79
CA TRP A 141 -8.92 -0.31 -19.95
C TRP A 141 -9.12 0.70 -21.08
N GLN A 142 -10.37 1.00 -21.44
CA GLN A 142 -10.71 2.01 -22.46
C GLN A 142 -10.27 3.42 -22.07
N ALA A 143 -10.24 3.73 -20.78
CA ALA A 143 -9.73 4.99 -20.26
C ALA A 143 -8.19 5.06 -20.20
N GLY A 144 -7.47 3.97 -20.54
CA GLY A 144 -6.01 3.92 -20.66
C GLY A 144 -5.27 3.24 -19.52
N ALA A 145 -5.96 2.61 -18.55
CA ALA A 145 -5.30 1.86 -17.49
C ALA A 145 -4.56 0.64 -18.07
N GLN A 146 -3.25 0.54 -17.79
CA GLN A 146 -2.41 -0.57 -18.28
C GLN A 146 -2.31 -1.71 -17.27
N LEU A 147 -2.50 -1.42 -15.98
CA LEU A 147 -2.40 -2.35 -14.86
C LEU A 147 -3.72 -2.34 -14.09
N LEU A 148 -4.35 -3.51 -13.99
CA LEU A 148 -5.59 -3.70 -13.24
C LEU A 148 -5.33 -4.61 -12.03
N LYS A 149 -5.70 -4.16 -10.84
CA LYS A 149 -5.70 -4.94 -9.61
C LYS A 149 -7.10 -5.49 -9.36
N VAL A 150 -7.25 -6.80 -9.48
CA VAL A 150 -8.53 -7.49 -9.36
C VAL A 150 -8.69 -8.03 -7.95
N LYS A 151 -9.66 -7.51 -7.20
CA LYS A 151 -10.02 -8.04 -5.89
C LYS A 151 -10.89 -9.28 -6.04
N LEU A 152 -10.51 -10.37 -5.38
CA LEU A 152 -11.26 -11.63 -5.40
C LEU A 152 -11.49 -12.16 -3.98
N ASP A 153 -12.63 -12.80 -3.78
CA ASP A 153 -12.88 -13.75 -2.70
C ASP A 153 -12.70 -15.19 -3.23
N ASP A 154 -13.13 -16.20 -2.48
CA ASP A 154 -13.05 -17.62 -2.84
C ASP A 154 -14.16 -18.08 -3.80
N ARG A 155 -15.02 -17.18 -4.31
CA ARG A 155 -16.18 -17.47 -5.14
C ARG A 155 -16.01 -17.00 -6.56
N LEU A 156 -16.53 -17.77 -7.51
CA LEU A 156 -16.59 -17.42 -8.94
C LEU A 156 -15.25 -16.92 -9.52
N ILE A 157 -14.13 -17.46 -9.03
CA ILE A 157 -12.78 -17.01 -9.41
C ILE A 157 -12.60 -17.11 -10.93
N SER A 158 -12.91 -18.27 -11.51
CA SER A 158 -12.78 -18.53 -12.94
C SER A 158 -13.66 -17.62 -13.77
N GLU A 159 -14.94 -17.53 -13.40
CA GLU A 159 -15.95 -16.77 -14.14
C GLU A 159 -15.60 -15.26 -14.15
N ARG A 160 -15.20 -14.73 -13.02
CA ARG A 160 -14.78 -13.34 -12.89
C ARG A 160 -13.54 -13.03 -13.70
N LEU A 161 -12.49 -13.85 -13.59
CA LEU A 161 -11.23 -13.63 -14.30
C LEU A 161 -11.37 -13.80 -15.81
N ILE A 162 -12.12 -14.81 -16.27
CA ILE A 162 -12.40 -15.00 -17.70
C ILE A 162 -13.15 -13.79 -18.26
N ALA A 163 -14.18 -13.30 -17.55
CA ALA A 163 -14.95 -12.14 -17.98
C ALA A 163 -14.08 -10.87 -18.03
N ILE A 164 -13.22 -10.64 -17.03
CA ILE A 164 -12.28 -9.52 -17.01
C ILE A 164 -11.26 -9.60 -18.12
N ARG A 165 -10.64 -10.78 -18.33
CA ARG A 165 -9.64 -10.98 -19.39
C ARG A 165 -10.23 -10.75 -20.79
N GLN A 166 -11.48 -11.19 -21.01
CA GLN A 166 -12.20 -10.91 -22.27
C GLN A 166 -12.49 -9.43 -22.48
N ALA A 167 -12.80 -8.71 -21.38
CA ALA A 167 -13.12 -7.29 -21.41
C ALA A 167 -11.88 -6.37 -21.52
N ALA A 168 -10.73 -6.81 -21.03
CA ALA A 168 -9.44 -6.10 -21.04
C ALA A 168 -8.31 -7.06 -21.48
N PRO A 169 -8.27 -7.45 -22.77
CA PRO A 169 -7.44 -8.59 -23.23
C PRO A 169 -5.93 -8.38 -23.10
N GLU A 170 -5.45 -7.14 -23.18
CA GLU A 170 -4.01 -6.81 -23.12
C GLU A 170 -3.62 -6.14 -21.79
N ALA A 171 -4.55 -5.92 -20.88
CA ALA A 171 -4.23 -5.35 -19.59
C ALA A 171 -3.33 -6.29 -18.77
N THR A 172 -2.33 -5.75 -18.10
CA THR A 172 -1.62 -6.47 -17.05
C THR A 172 -2.55 -6.66 -15.88
N LEU A 173 -2.84 -7.92 -15.50
CA LEU A 173 -3.69 -8.24 -14.37
C LEU A 173 -2.83 -8.68 -13.18
N ILE A 174 -3.07 -8.09 -12.02
CA ILE A 174 -2.64 -8.61 -10.73
C ILE A 174 -3.89 -8.92 -9.90
N VAL A 175 -3.85 -10.00 -9.14
CA VAL A 175 -4.99 -10.46 -8.34
C VAL A 175 -4.66 -10.31 -6.87
N ASP A 176 -5.58 -9.79 -6.08
CA ASP A 176 -5.46 -9.70 -4.64
C ASP A 176 -6.65 -10.42 -3.97
N ALA A 177 -6.32 -11.49 -3.27
CA ALA A 177 -7.29 -12.31 -2.55
C ALA A 177 -7.54 -11.82 -1.12
N ASN A 178 -6.76 -10.89 -0.60
CA ASN A 178 -6.87 -10.33 0.75
C ASN A 178 -7.09 -11.40 1.84
N GLU A 179 -6.28 -12.46 1.84
CA GLU A 179 -6.32 -13.55 2.82
C GLU A 179 -7.60 -14.43 2.75
N SER A 180 -8.39 -14.35 1.68
CA SER A 180 -9.72 -14.98 1.64
C SER A 180 -9.72 -16.43 1.14
N TRP A 181 -8.59 -16.92 0.64
CA TRP A 181 -8.52 -18.29 0.11
C TRP A 181 -8.06 -19.29 1.17
N HIS A 182 -8.26 -20.59 0.85
CA HIS A 182 -7.84 -21.72 1.65
C HIS A 182 -6.79 -22.54 0.90
N SER A 183 -6.01 -23.34 1.64
CA SER A 183 -4.96 -24.19 1.07
C SER A 183 -5.50 -25.26 0.13
N GLU A 184 -6.74 -25.73 0.34
CA GLU A 184 -7.39 -26.69 -0.54
C GLU A 184 -7.58 -26.11 -1.95
N GLY A 185 -7.08 -26.79 -2.97
CA GLY A 185 -7.16 -26.37 -4.36
C GLY A 185 -6.30 -25.16 -4.74
N LEU A 186 -5.43 -24.68 -3.85
CA LEU A 186 -4.61 -23.48 -4.07
C LEU A 186 -3.73 -23.58 -5.31
N ALA A 187 -3.02 -24.70 -5.50
CA ALA A 187 -2.17 -24.93 -6.68
C ALA A 187 -2.97 -24.86 -8.00
N ALA A 188 -4.18 -25.44 -8.02
CA ALA A 188 -5.04 -25.38 -9.19
C ALA A 188 -5.55 -23.96 -9.48
N ARG A 189 -5.87 -23.19 -8.43
CA ARG A 189 -6.22 -21.76 -8.59
C ARG A 189 -5.04 -20.95 -9.12
N CYS A 190 -3.84 -21.15 -8.60
CA CYS A 190 -2.64 -20.50 -9.11
C CYS A 190 -2.39 -20.86 -10.59
N GLN A 191 -2.59 -22.11 -10.98
CA GLN A 191 -2.46 -22.54 -12.37
C GLN A 191 -3.49 -21.85 -13.27
N LEU A 192 -4.75 -21.77 -12.85
CA LEU A 192 -5.80 -21.04 -13.57
C LEU A 192 -5.42 -19.56 -13.77
N LEU A 193 -4.88 -18.90 -12.74
CA LEU A 193 -4.42 -17.52 -12.86
C LEU A 193 -3.31 -17.38 -13.88
N ALA A 194 -2.33 -18.28 -13.85
CA ALA A 194 -1.24 -18.31 -14.82
C ALA A 194 -1.74 -18.53 -16.25
N ASP A 195 -2.66 -19.46 -16.45
CA ASP A 195 -3.27 -19.76 -17.76
C ASP A 195 -4.05 -18.57 -18.33
N LEU A 196 -4.61 -17.73 -17.46
CA LEU A 196 -5.28 -16.48 -17.82
C LEU A 196 -4.33 -15.28 -17.93
N GLY A 197 -3.01 -15.50 -17.82
CA GLY A 197 -1.99 -14.49 -17.96
C GLY A 197 -2.00 -13.45 -16.83
N VAL A 198 -2.37 -13.86 -15.60
CA VAL A 198 -2.22 -13.01 -14.41
C VAL A 198 -0.74 -12.89 -14.07
N ALA A 199 -0.27 -11.68 -13.88
CA ALA A 199 1.15 -11.38 -13.67
C ALA A 199 1.62 -11.62 -12.23
N MET A 200 0.71 -11.58 -11.24
CA MET A 200 1.04 -11.75 -9.83
C MET A 200 -0.24 -12.02 -9.01
N LEU A 201 -0.12 -12.88 -7.98
CA LEU A 201 -1.15 -13.12 -6.97
C LEU A 201 -0.71 -12.53 -5.63
N GLU A 202 -1.52 -11.65 -5.04
CA GLU A 202 -1.25 -11.02 -3.75
C GLU A 202 -2.05 -11.74 -2.65
N GLN A 203 -1.36 -12.09 -1.57
CA GLN A 203 -1.82 -12.62 -0.30
C GLN A 203 -3.05 -13.57 -0.40
N PRO A 204 -2.88 -14.76 -0.98
CA PRO A 204 -4.00 -15.71 -1.09
C PRO A 204 -4.48 -16.26 0.26
N LEU A 205 -3.55 -16.60 1.14
CA LEU A 205 -3.82 -17.23 2.44
C LEU A 205 -3.68 -16.26 3.60
N PRO A 206 -4.35 -16.53 4.75
CA PRO A 206 -4.13 -15.78 5.99
C PRO A 206 -2.64 -15.73 6.38
N ALA A 207 -2.18 -14.56 6.82
CA ALA A 207 -0.75 -14.30 7.11
C ALA A 207 -0.18 -15.20 8.23
N ASP A 208 -1.01 -15.69 9.12
CA ASP A 208 -0.68 -16.62 10.21
C ASP A 208 -0.86 -18.10 9.83
N ASP A 209 -1.39 -18.40 8.61
CA ASP A 209 -1.61 -19.77 8.10
C ASP A 209 -1.26 -19.86 6.60
N ASP A 210 -0.08 -19.36 6.21
CA ASP A 210 0.37 -19.32 4.81
C ASP A 210 1.43 -20.38 4.44
N SER A 211 1.71 -21.33 5.34
CA SER A 211 2.75 -22.35 5.15
C SER A 211 2.48 -23.30 3.99
N ALA A 212 1.21 -23.46 3.58
CA ALA A 212 0.85 -24.29 2.43
C ALA A 212 1.46 -23.79 1.10
N LEU A 213 1.89 -22.53 1.03
CA LEU A 213 2.60 -21.97 -0.12
C LEU A 213 3.96 -22.63 -0.37
N GLU A 214 4.59 -23.26 0.62
CA GLU A 214 5.85 -24.01 0.45
C GLU A 214 5.68 -25.35 -0.30
N ASN A 215 4.44 -25.82 -0.48
CA ASN A 215 4.17 -27.21 -0.85
C ASN A 215 4.01 -27.44 -2.35
N PHE A 216 4.16 -26.42 -3.19
CA PHE A 216 4.06 -26.56 -4.64
C PHE A 216 4.92 -25.51 -5.37
N VAL A 217 5.22 -25.78 -6.64
CA VAL A 217 5.91 -24.82 -7.51
C VAL A 217 4.91 -23.76 -7.95
N HIS A 218 5.23 -22.49 -7.71
CA HIS A 218 4.37 -21.38 -8.08
C HIS A 218 4.41 -21.15 -9.60
N PRO A 219 3.29 -21.25 -10.33
CA PRO A 219 3.25 -21.00 -11.77
C PRO A 219 3.26 -19.51 -12.12
N LEU A 220 3.06 -18.64 -11.14
CA LEU A 220 3.17 -17.19 -11.21
C LEU A 220 3.72 -16.64 -9.87
N PRO A 221 4.32 -15.46 -9.84
CA PRO A 221 4.81 -14.87 -8.60
C PRO A 221 3.67 -14.63 -7.58
N ILE A 222 3.93 -14.98 -6.33
CA ILE A 222 3.04 -14.69 -5.19
C ILE A 222 3.66 -13.58 -4.34
N CYS A 223 2.86 -12.56 -4.00
CA CYS A 223 3.27 -11.38 -3.26
C CYS A 223 2.72 -11.40 -1.83
N ALA A 224 3.59 -11.25 -0.84
CA ALA A 224 3.19 -11.09 0.55
C ALA A 224 2.73 -9.65 0.82
N ASP A 225 1.49 -9.45 1.27
CA ASP A 225 0.99 -8.19 1.79
C ASP A 225 0.86 -8.24 3.32
N GLU A 226 -0.18 -8.89 3.83
CA GLU A 226 -0.41 -9.01 5.26
C GLU A 226 0.69 -9.84 5.97
N SER A 227 1.37 -10.71 5.26
CA SER A 227 2.50 -11.49 5.79
C SER A 227 3.82 -10.71 5.89
N CYS A 228 3.93 -9.52 5.27
CA CYS A 228 5.14 -8.71 5.25
C CYS A 228 4.91 -7.32 5.84
N HIS A 229 5.46 -7.04 7.02
CA HIS A 229 5.39 -5.73 7.66
C HIS A 229 6.74 -5.00 7.62
N THR A 230 7.80 -5.64 8.08
CA THR A 230 9.14 -5.09 8.18
C THR A 230 10.16 -6.05 7.58
N ARG A 231 11.43 -5.62 7.46
CA ARG A 231 12.53 -6.52 7.04
C ARG A 231 12.65 -7.77 7.91
N GLU A 232 12.19 -7.73 9.16
CA GLU A 232 12.18 -8.88 10.07
C GLU A 232 11.19 -9.98 9.61
N SER A 233 10.23 -9.64 8.76
CA SER A 233 9.30 -10.60 8.16
C SER A 233 9.98 -11.48 7.10
N LEU A 234 11.00 -10.97 6.39
CA LEU A 234 11.58 -11.62 5.19
C LEU A 234 12.08 -13.05 5.40
N PRO A 235 12.76 -13.42 6.53
CA PRO A 235 13.24 -14.78 6.69
C PRO A 235 12.15 -15.85 6.62
N ARG A 236 10.94 -15.57 7.14
CA ARG A 236 9.81 -16.52 7.12
C ARG A 236 9.08 -16.58 5.78
N LEU A 237 9.31 -15.61 4.89
CA LEU A 237 8.65 -15.54 3.59
C LEU A 237 9.39 -16.33 2.51
N ARG A 238 10.63 -16.72 2.76
CA ARG A 238 11.44 -17.51 1.81
C ARG A 238 10.77 -18.83 1.51
N GLY A 239 10.64 -19.17 0.22
CA GLY A 239 9.99 -20.39 -0.24
C GLY A 239 8.47 -20.34 -0.25
N ARG A 240 7.87 -19.22 0.24
CA ARG A 240 6.42 -18.97 0.21
C ARG A 240 6.04 -17.88 -0.77
N TYR A 241 6.90 -16.89 -0.95
CA TYR A 241 6.62 -15.69 -1.75
C TYR A 241 7.82 -15.32 -2.60
N GLU A 242 7.59 -14.83 -3.79
CA GLU A 242 8.59 -14.23 -4.68
C GLU A 242 8.64 -12.72 -4.55
N MET A 243 7.57 -12.11 -4.03
CA MET A 243 7.42 -10.67 -3.93
C MET A 243 6.94 -10.23 -2.55
N VAL A 244 7.21 -8.97 -2.22
CA VAL A 244 6.67 -8.32 -1.01
C VAL A 244 6.01 -7.00 -1.38
N ASN A 245 4.83 -6.73 -0.81
CA ASN A 245 4.15 -5.45 -0.95
C ASN A 245 4.55 -4.51 0.21
N ILE A 246 5.25 -3.44 -0.11
CA ILE A 246 5.69 -2.41 0.84
C ILE A 246 4.60 -1.37 0.97
N LYS A 247 4.06 -1.19 2.18
CA LYS A 247 3.12 -0.13 2.53
C LYS A 247 3.63 0.60 3.76
N LEU A 248 3.64 1.93 3.73
CA LEU A 248 4.17 2.74 4.84
C LEU A 248 3.45 2.48 6.16
N ASP A 249 2.13 2.26 6.13
CA ASP A 249 1.34 1.94 7.32
C ASP A 249 1.72 0.60 7.97
N LYS A 250 2.21 -0.37 7.19
CA LYS A 250 2.72 -1.64 7.71
C LYS A 250 4.14 -1.52 8.24
N THR A 251 5.01 -0.85 7.46
CA THR A 251 6.42 -0.70 7.83
C THR A 251 6.61 0.26 9.00
N GLY A 252 5.61 1.09 9.29
CA GLY A 252 5.74 2.16 10.28
C GLY A 252 6.64 3.28 9.78
N GLY A 253 6.43 3.68 8.51
CA GLY A 253 7.03 4.84 7.87
C GLY A 253 8.10 4.53 6.84
N LEU A 254 8.59 5.60 6.22
CA LEU A 254 9.53 5.56 5.10
C LEU A 254 10.90 5.02 5.52
N THR A 255 11.35 5.28 6.74
CA THR A 255 12.65 4.82 7.25
C THR A 255 12.76 3.29 7.18
N GLU A 256 11.81 2.56 7.73
CA GLU A 256 11.80 1.09 7.67
C GLU A 256 11.43 0.60 6.26
N ALA A 257 10.58 1.31 5.52
CA ALA A 257 10.23 0.92 4.16
C ALA A 257 11.43 0.91 3.21
N LEU A 258 12.33 1.90 3.31
CA LEU A 258 13.60 1.93 2.58
C LEU A 258 14.52 0.77 2.99
N ALA A 259 14.61 0.49 4.28
CA ALA A 259 15.41 -0.62 4.79
C ALA A 259 14.84 -1.98 4.36
N LEU A 260 13.51 -2.15 4.38
CA LEU A 260 12.83 -3.34 3.87
C LEU A 260 13.07 -3.51 2.37
N ALA A 261 12.97 -2.43 1.57
CA ALA A 261 13.18 -2.49 0.13
C ALA A 261 14.60 -2.98 -0.22
N GLY A 262 15.63 -2.43 0.45
CA GLY A 262 17.02 -2.84 0.25
C GLY A 262 17.29 -4.28 0.71
N GLU A 263 16.73 -4.69 1.84
CA GLU A 263 16.88 -6.06 2.35
C GLU A 263 16.13 -7.08 1.48
N ALA A 264 14.94 -6.74 0.99
CA ALA A 264 14.16 -7.57 0.07
C ALA A 264 14.95 -7.81 -1.23
N GLU A 265 15.55 -6.77 -1.81
CA GLU A 265 16.40 -6.90 -2.99
C GLU A 265 17.60 -7.82 -2.74
N ARG A 266 18.30 -7.64 -1.62
CA ARG A 266 19.46 -8.46 -1.24
C ARG A 266 19.09 -9.93 -1.05
N GLN A 267 17.85 -10.22 -0.65
CA GLN A 267 17.32 -11.57 -0.46
C GLN A 267 16.64 -12.15 -1.72
N GLY A 268 16.58 -11.38 -2.82
CA GLY A 268 16.02 -11.83 -4.09
C GLY A 268 14.50 -11.70 -4.21
N PHE A 269 13.84 -10.98 -3.31
CA PHE A 269 12.42 -10.66 -3.46
C PHE A 269 12.20 -9.51 -4.43
N GLU A 270 11.25 -9.66 -5.33
CA GLU A 270 10.68 -8.53 -6.06
C GLU A 270 9.82 -7.66 -5.13
N ARG A 271 9.59 -6.42 -5.52
CA ARG A 271 8.87 -5.45 -4.67
C ARG A 271 7.66 -4.91 -5.40
N MET A 272 6.57 -4.80 -4.67
CA MET A 272 5.40 -4.02 -5.00
C MET A 272 5.34 -2.85 -4.01
N LEU A 273 4.92 -1.69 -4.47
CA LEU A 273 4.63 -0.54 -3.61
C LEU A 273 3.13 -0.35 -3.57
N GLY A 274 2.55 -0.51 -2.39
CA GLY A 274 1.11 -0.34 -2.17
C GLY A 274 0.78 0.78 -1.20
N CYS A 275 -0.51 1.05 -1.10
CA CYS A 275 -1.06 2.00 -0.13
C CYS A 275 -2.33 1.44 0.53
N MET A 276 -2.82 2.15 1.53
CA MET A 276 -4.18 2.05 2.04
C MET A 276 -5.05 3.10 1.33
N LEU A 277 -6.35 3.18 1.65
CA LEU A 277 -7.16 4.35 1.29
C LEU A 277 -6.61 5.56 2.05
N CYS A 278 -5.98 6.48 1.35
CA CYS A 278 -5.26 7.61 1.91
C CYS A 278 -5.39 8.83 0.99
N THR A 279 -4.94 10.00 1.46
CA THR A 279 -4.85 11.20 0.62
C THR A 279 -3.54 11.20 -0.19
N SER A 280 -3.40 12.18 -1.09
CA SER A 280 -2.15 12.44 -1.80
C SER A 280 -0.94 12.64 -0.87
N ARG A 281 -1.16 13.00 0.39
CA ARG A 281 -0.13 13.17 1.41
C ARG A 281 0.57 11.83 1.73
N GLY A 282 -0.23 10.76 1.93
CA GLY A 282 0.30 9.42 2.17
C GLY A 282 1.07 8.87 0.96
N ILE A 283 0.57 9.13 -0.26
CA ILE A 283 1.26 8.71 -1.49
C ILE A 283 2.56 9.48 -1.70
N ALA A 284 2.57 10.81 -1.48
CA ALA A 284 3.76 11.64 -1.64
C ALA A 284 4.94 11.14 -0.78
N ALA A 285 4.66 10.68 0.45
CA ALA A 285 5.66 10.09 1.32
C ALA A 285 6.25 8.76 0.79
N ALA A 286 5.48 8.01 0.01
CA ALA A 286 5.88 6.71 -0.56
C ALA A 286 6.65 6.84 -1.89
N LEU A 287 6.55 7.97 -2.59
CA LEU A 287 7.12 8.14 -3.94
C LEU A 287 8.60 7.78 -4.09
N PRO A 288 9.50 8.03 -3.11
CA PRO A 288 10.89 7.60 -3.22
C PRO A 288 11.10 6.10 -3.42
N LEU A 289 10.10 5.27 -3.08
CA LEU A 289 10.14 3.82 -3.27
C LEU A 289 9.65 3.38 -4.67
N ALA A 290 8.93 4.23 -5.41
CA ALA A 290 8.33 3.87 -6.69
C ALA A 290 9.35 3.33 -7.72
N PRO A 291 10.56 3.88 -7.87
CA PRO A 291 11.56 3.35 -8.80
C PRO A 291 12.07 1.94 -8.44
N LEU A 292 11.85 1.49 -7.20
CA LEU A 292 12.31 0.19 -6.70
C LEU A 292 11.26 -0.92 -6.89
N ALA A 293 10.02 -0.56 -7.25
CA ALA A 293 8.90 -1.49 -7.33
C ALA A 293 8.65 -1.96 -8.77
N ARG A 294 8.36 -3.26 -8.92
CA ARG A 294 7.88 -3.82 -10.19
C ARG A 294 6.45 -3.41 -10.49
N PHE A 295 5.61 -3.38 -9.45
CA PHE A 295 4.23 -2.92 -9.52
C PHE A 295 4.00 -1.82 -8.48
N ALA A 296 3.26 -0.79 -8.86
CA ALA A 296 2.77 0.24 -7.95
C ALA A 296 1.24 0.16 -7.89
N ASP A 297 0.69 0.23 -6.67
CA ASP A 297 -0.73 0.25 -6.34
C ASP A 297 -0.96 1.46 -5.43
N LEU A 298 -1.02 2.64 -6.06
CA LEU A 298 -1.04 3.96 -5.42
C LEU A 298 -2.33 4.71 -5.74
N ASP A 299 -3.41 3.98 -6.01
CA ASP A 299 -4.69 4.54 -6.42
C ASP A 299 -5.56 5.07 -5.25
N GLY A 300 -5.07 4.99 -4.01
CA GLY A 300 -5.82 5.43 -2.81
C GLY A 300 -6.52 6.78 -2.96
N PRO A 301 -5.82 7.87 -3.39
CA PRO A 301 -6.43 9.19 -3.56
C PRO A 301 -7.51 9.24 -4.65
N THR A 302 -7.44 8.38 -5.66
CA THR A 302 -8.42 8.37 -6.77
C THR A 302 -9.81 7.88 -6.35
N TRP A 303 -9.93 7.31 -5.16
CA TRP A 303 -11.20 6.91 -4.56
C TRP A 303 -11.89 8.03 -3.79
N LEU A 304 -11.18 9.07 -3.43
CA LEU A 304 -11.69 10.18 -2.63
C LEU A 304 -12.56 11.10 -3.48
N ALA A 305 -13.70 11.55 -2.93
CA ALA A 305 -14.54 12.57 -3.55
C ALA A 305 -13.85 13.94 -3.59
N VAL A 306 -12.97 14.21 -2.62
CA VAL A 306 -12.13 15.40 -2.52
C VAL A 306 -10.80 14.96 -1.90
N ASP A 307 -9.68 15.52 -2.37
CA ASP A 307 -8.34 15.24 -1.84
C ASP A 307 -7.76 16.48 -1.16
N VAL A 308 -6.60 16.33 -0.51
CA VAL A 308 -5.85 17.46 0.09
C VAL A 308 -5.30 18.41 -0.98
N GLU A 309 -5.02 19.65 -0.58
CA GLU A 309 -4.35 20.64 -1.44
C GLU A 309 -2.92 20.92 -0.93
N PRO A 310 -1.92 20.86 -1.80
CA PRO A 310 -1.98 20.44 -3.21
C PRO A 310 -2.13 18.91 -3.37
N ALA A 311 -3.01 18.49 -4.28
CA ALA A 311 -3.19 17.09 -4.62
C ALA A 311 -2.13 16.60 -5.62
N LEU A 312 -1.82 15.31 -5.58
CA LEU A 312 -1.09 14.64 -6.65
C LEU A 312 -1.98 14.52 -7.90
N ARG A 313 -1.36 14.54 -9.06
CA ARG A 313 -2.08 14.56 -10.32
C ARG A 313 -2.18 13.15 -10.89
N PHE A 314 -3.40 12.63 -10.94
CA PHE A 314 -3.71 11.33 -11.53
C PHE A 314 -4.43 11.47 -12.87
N SER A 315 -4.10 10.61 -13.81
CA SER A 315 -4.97 10.18 -14.89
C SER A 315 -5.18 8.67 -14.77
N THR A 316 -6.11 8.09 -15.52
CA THR A 316 -6.46 6.67 -15.32
C THR A 316 -5.22 5.76 -15.41
N GLY A 317 -4.86 5.14 -14.29
CA GLY A 317 -3.70 4.25 -14.18
C GLY A 317 -2.33 4.92 -14.21
N VAL A 318 -2.24 6.25 -14.11
CA VAL A 318 -0.97 6.99 -14.15
C VAL A 318 -0.95 8.07 -13.08
N LEU A 319 0.07 8.07 -12.26
CA LEU A 319 0.44 9.17 -11.38
C LEU A 319 1.52 10.02 -12.08
N HIS A 320 1.26 11.31 -12.25
CA HIS A 320 2.19 12.29 -12.84
C HIS A 320 2.99 12.98 -11.74
N LEU A 321 4.30 13.10 -11.92
CA LEU A 321 5.25 13.66 -10.95
C LEU A 321 5.89 14.95 -11.44
#